data_dc705b15a7f3cfd8232fc1e2342d393b
#
_entry.id   dc705b15a7f3cfd8232fc1e2342d393b
#
_cell.length_a   1.000
_cell.length_b   1.000
_cell.length_c   1.000
_cell.angle_alpha   90.00
_cell.angle_beta   90.00
_cell.angle_gamma   90.00
#
_symmetry.space_group_name_H-M   'P 1'
#
loop_
_entity.id
_entity.type
_entity.pdbx_description
1 polymer ?
#
loop_
_entity_poly.entity_id
_entity_poly.type
_entity_poly.pdbx_seq_one_letter_code
_entity_poly.pdbx_strand_id
1 'polypeptide(L)'
;MTPLTPDAVMAQIANALPEDCRPNVIIIGSLAAGYYFFSGDAHRSIRTKDVDCMFSPHAKAVGAAGEVTERLLAASWQQKEGEWSKPGDGDTPDNQLPMIRLKPPGTTGGANWFLELLGAPDEASGQAKTFHRVQTSVGHFAICSFNYLALAEWQPIETKHGVRIARPEMMALANLLHHPEIASDLIGSTTEKRSNKDLGRVLALAWLAAEQDGRNGTAELDTWSVRMADALQARFPGSAKQLALRAGFGIRALMDSGGDRDEALSICNRGLLASLEVSREAFAATGRRFLQQVIEPLEEKAMGWPELAVPSERPA
;
A
#
# COMPACT_ATOMS: atom_id res chain seq x y z
N MET A 1 2.06 9.58 17.31
CA MET A 1 1.06 9.54 16.22
C MET A 1 -0.33 9.63 16.84
N THR A 2 -1.16 10.53 16.36
CA THR A 2 -2.55 10.70 16.83
C THR A 2 -3.42 9.55 16.30
N PRO A 3 -4.34 8.99 17.09
CA PRO A 3 -5.33 8.03 16.61
C PRO A 3 -6.22 8.66 15.52
N LEU A 4 -6.45 7.95 14.42
CA LEU A 4 -7.31 8.37 13.32
C LEU A 4 -8.48 7.39 13.20
N THR A 5 -9.69 7.93 13.12
CA THR A 5 -10.88 7.15 12.77
C THR A 5 -10.92 6.99 11.26
N PRO A 6 -10.79 5.76 10.71
CA PRO A 6 -10.61 5.57 9.27
C PRO A 6 -11.75 6.14 8.42
N ASP A 7 -13.00 5.99 8.85
CA ASP A 7 -14.17 6.51 8.13
C ASP A 7 -14.16 8.06 8.05
N ALA A 8 -13.81 8.74 9.13
CA ALA A 8 -13.74 10.20 9.15
C ALA A 8 -12.63 10.74 8.23
N VAL A 9 -11.45 10.10 8.24
CA VAL A 9 -10.35 10.49 7.34
C VAL A 9 -10.71 10.20 5.89
N MET A 10 -11.35 9.07 5.60
CA MET A 10 -11.83 8.72 4.26
C MET A 10 -12.84 9.77 3.75
N ALA A 11 -13.81 10.17 4.57
CA ALA A 11 -14.76 11.22 4.26
C ALA A 11 -14.07 12.56 3.98
N GLN A 12 -13.08 12.94 4.81
CA GLN A 12 -12.33 14.19 4.63
C GLN A 12 -11.57 14.20 3.29
N ILE A 13 -10.92 13.10 2.93
CA ILE A 13 -10.21 12.96 1.65
C ILE A 13 -11.20 13.03 0.50
N ALA A 14 -12.26 12.23 0.53
CA ALA A 14 -13.26 12.21 -0.53
C ALA A 14 -13.90 13.57 -0.77
N ASN A 15 -14.21 14.31 0.31
CA ASN A 15 -14.78 15.66 0.20
C ASN A 15 -13.79 16.68 -0.37
N ALA A 16 -12.50 16.49 -0.17
CA ALA A 16 -11.46 17.35 -0.71
C ALA A 16 -11.16 17.06 -2.19
N LEU A 17 -11.46 15.84 -2.65
CA LEU A 17 -11.25 15.43 -4.04
C LEU A 17 -12.42 15.89 -4.93
N PRO A 18 -12.15 16.34 -6.17
CA PRO A 18 -13.18 16.56 -7.17
C PRO A 18 -14.01 15.29 -7.41
N GLU A 19 -15.32 15.44 -7.59
CA GLU A 19 -16.22 14.29 -7.76
C GLU A 19 -15.86 13.43 -8.97
N ASP A 20 -15.48 14.06 -10.07
CA ASP A 20 -15.05 13.42 -11.31
C ASP A 20 -13.70 12.69 -11.20
N CYS A 21 -12.86 13.06 -10.23
CA CYS A 21 -11.59 12.38 -9.95
C CYS A 21 -11.74 11.18 -9.01
N ARG A 22 -12.75 11.17 -8.12
CA ARG A 22 -12.92 10.12 -7.09
C ARG A 22 -12.92 8.69 -7.64
N PRO A 23 -13.58 8.37 -8.79
CA PRO A 23 -13.56 7.03 -9.35
C PRO A 23 -12.17 6.58 -9.84
N ASN A 24 -11.23 7.52 -10.03
CA ASN A 24 -9.86 7.22 -10.43
C ASN A 24 -8.91 7.12 -9.23
N VAL A 25 -9.42 7.22 -7.99
CA VAL A 25 -8.62 7.17 -6.78
C VAL A 25 -8.78 5.82 -6.09
N ILE A 26 -7.66 5.21 -5.74
CA ILE A 26 -7.59 4.01 -4.90
C ILE A 26 -6.74 4.36 -3.68
N ILE A 27 -7.36 4.35 -2.51
CA ILE A 27 -6.62 4.48 -1.25
C ILE A 27 -5.95 3.14 -0.93
N ILE A 28 -4.70 3.20 -0.52
CA ILE A 28 -3.90 2.02 -0.15
C ILE A 28 -3.32 2.18 1.27
N GLY A 29 -2.55 1.20 1.72
CA GLY A 29 -1.83 1.27 2.99
C GLY A 29 -2.73 1.16 4.22
N SER A 30 -2.29 1.78 5.32
CA SER A 30 -2.92 1.62 6.63
C SER A 30 -4.33 2.21 6.71
N LEU A 31 -4.63 3.28 5.95
CA LEU A 31 -5.98 3.84 5.94
C LEU A 31 -6.96 2.92 5.23
N ALA A 32 -6.60 2.35 4.09
CA ALA A 32 -7.43 1.39 3.37
C ALA A 32 -7.75 0.16 4.23
N ALA A 33 -6.72 -0.40 4.89
CA ALA A 33 -6.89 -1.51 5.83
C ALA A 33 -7.80 -1.13 7.00
N GLY A 34 -7.55 0.01 7.63
CA GLY A 34 -8.37 0.49 8.74
C GLY A 34 -9.82 0.72 8.33
N TYR A 35 -10.06 1.27 7.15
CA TYR A 35 -11.41 1.44 6.63
C TYR A 35 -12.08 0.09 6.39
N TYR A 36 -11.39 -0.86 5.74
CA TYR A 36 -11.95 -2.18 5.46
C TYR A 36 -12.36 -2.93 6.74
N PHE A 37 -11.50 -2.95 7.74
CA PHE A 37 -11.72 -3.75 8.96
C PHE A 37 -12.48 -3.03 10.07
N PHE A 38 -12.49 -1.68 10.08
CA PHE A 38 -12.97 -0.90 11.22
C PHE A 38 -14.06 0.13 10.88
N SER A 39 -14.47 0.30 9.60
CA SER A 39 -15.43 1.34 9.22
C SER A 39 -16.78 1.24 9.94
N GLY A 40 -17.14 0.06 10.43
CA GLY A 40 -18.34 -0.16 11.26
C GLY A 40 -18.14 0.09 12.76
N ASP A 41 -16.94 0.42 13.24
CA ASP A 41 -16.64 0.54 14.67
C ASP A 41 -15.96 1.91 14.95
N ALA A 42 -16.74 2.86 15.46
CA ALA A 42 -16.27 4.20 15.79
C ALA A 42 -15.20 4.23 16.91
N HIS A 43 -15.06 3.16 17.69
CA HIS A 43 -14.06 3.04 18.75
C HIS A 43 -12.71 2.54 18.25
N ARG A 44 -12.65 2.02 17.04
CA ARG A 44 -11.41 1.55 16.42
C ARG A 44 -10.69 2.69 15.71
N SER A 45 -9.40 2.77 15.96
CA SER A 45 -8.53 3.77 15.35
C SER A 45 -7.24 3.12 14.85
N ILE A 46 -6.66 3.75 13.86
CA ILE A 46 -5.32 3.44 13.36
C ILE A 46 -4.37 4.58 13.72
N ARG A 47 -3.07 4.30 13.67
CA ARG A 47 -2.04 5.34 13.76
C ARG A 47 -1.19 5.28 12.50
N THR A 48 -1.34 6.29 11.66
CA THR A 48 -0.51 6.49 10.47
C THR A 48 -0.11 7.94 10.35
N LYS A 49 1.00 8.21 9.65
CA LYS A 49 1.42 9.58 9.29
C LYS A 49 1.11 9.88 7.84
N ASP A 50 1.02 8.86 7.01
CA ASP A 50 0.83 8.91 5.58
C ASP A 50 -0.50 8.26 5.21
N VAL A 51 -1.19 8.90 4.28
CA VAL A 51 -2.35 8.36 3.59
C VAL A 51 -1.99 8.28 2.12
N ASP A 52 -1.80 7.07 1.64
CA ASP A 52 -1.36 6.82 0.28
C ASP A 52 -2.59 6.80 -0.65
N CYS A 53 -2.61 7.72 -1.61
CA CYS A 53 -3.68 7.93 -2.57
C CYS A 53 -3.14 7.68 -3.98
N MET A 54 -3.51 6.56 -4.57
CA MET A 54 -3.06 6.16 -5.90
C MET A 54 -4.09 6.56 -6.96
N PHE A 55 -3.63 7.21 -8.03
CA PHE A 55 -4.42 7.49 -9.22
C PHE A 55 -4.30 6.36 -10.24
N SER A 56 -5.44 5.86 -10.69
CA SER A 56 -5.57 4.76 -11.61
C SER A 56 -6.68 5.05 -12.65
N PRO A 57 -6.49 4.75 -13.93
CA PRO A 57 -5.32 4.13 -14.55
C PRO A 57 -4.14 5.10 -14.77
N HIS A 58 -2.96 4.56 -15.05
CA HIS A 58 -1.73 5.33 -15.28
C HIS A 58 -1.90 6.49 -16.28
N ALA A 59 -2.56 6.26 -17.38
CA ALA A 59 -2.79 7.28 -18.43
C ALA A 59 -3.51 8.56 -17.93
N LYS A 60 -4.23 8.48 -16.80
CA LYS A 60 -4.92 9.62 -16.17
C LYS A 60 -4.18 10.14 -14.94
N ALA A 61 -3.21 9.38 -14.41
CA ALA A 61 -2.62 9.62 -13.10
C ALA A 61 -1.96 11.01 -12.99
N VAL A 62 -1.15 11.39 -13.97
CA VAL A 62 -0.39 12.67 -13.93
C VAL A 62 -1.34 13.87 -13.99
N GLY A 63 -2.28 13.87 -14.94
CA GLY A 63 -3.26 14.97 -15.08
C GLY A 63 -4.16 15.10 -13.85
N ALA A 64 -4.69 13.97 -13.37
CA ALA A 64 -5.52 13.95 -12.18
C ALA A 64 -4.76 14.39 -10.92
N ALA A 65 -3.50 13.97 -10.76
CA ALA A 65 -2.67 14.41 -9.63
C ALA A 65 -2.42 15.92 -9.66
N GLY A 66 -2.18 16.52 -10.83
CA GLY A 66 -2.03 17.96 -10.99
C GLY A 66 -3.30 18.71 -10.59
N GLU A 67 -4.43 18.34 -11.17
CA GLU A 67 -5.73 18.98 -10.87
C GLU A 67 -6.11 18.85 -9.40
N VAL A 68 -5.97 17.65 -8.82
CA VAL A 68 -6.23 17.40 -7.41
C VAL A 68 -5.31 18.24 -6.53
N THR A 69 -4.02 18.32 -6.86
CA THR A 69 -3.05 19.13 -6.11
C THR A 69 -3.45 20.59 -6.08
N GLU A 70 -3.78 21.18 -7.25
CA GLU A 70 -4.24 22.58 -7.33
C GLU A 70 -5.50 22.84 -6.50
N ARG A 71 -6.48 21.94 -6.58
CA ARG A 71 -7.72 22.09 -5.79
C ARG A 71 -7.48 21.94 -4.30
N LEU A 72 -6.61 21.03 -3.88
CA LEU A 72 -6.24 20.88 -2.47
C LEU A 72 -5.51 22.11 -1.95
N LEU A 73 -4.56 22.67 -2.73
CA LEU A 73 -3.88 23.93 -2.38
C LEU A 73 -4.87 25.09 -2.27
N ALA A 74 -5.81 25.23 -3.22
CA ALA A 74 -6.87 26.23 -3.16
C ALA A 74 -7.81 26.05 -1.97
N ALA A 75 -8.01 24.81 -1.50
CA ALA A 75 -8.75 24.46 -0.27
C ALA A 75 -7.91 24.59 1.02
N SER A 76 -6.80 25.31 0.96
CA SER A 76 -5.89 25.58 2.09
C SER A 76 -5.15 24.35 2.63
N TRP A 77 -5.03 23.30 1.83
CA TRP A 77 -4.06 22.24 2.12
C TRP A 77 -2.65 22.80 1.91
N GLN A 78 -1.70 22.32 2.69
CA GLN A 78 -0.34 22.84 2.67
C GLN A 78 0.65 21.73 2.30
N GLN A 79 1.65 22.06 1.50
CA GLN A 79 2.77 21.16 1.26
C GLN A 79 3.43 20.80 2.60
N LYS A 80 3.68 19.50 2.80
CA LYS A 80 4.37 19.04 4.00
C LYS A 80 5.77 19.63 4.07
N GLU A 81 6.10 20.29 5.16
CA GLU A 81 7.43 20.87 5.39
C GLU A 81 8.52 19.81 5.49
N GLY A 82 9.73 20.13 5.04
CA GLY A 82 10.91 19.29 5.07
C GLY A 82 11.88 19.64 3.95
N GLU A 83 13.10 19.14 4.03
CA GLU A 83 14.16 19.43 3.06
C GLU A 83 13.80 19.01 1.63
N TRP A 84 13.00 17.96 1.49
CA TRP A 84 12.52 17.39 0.22
C TRP A 84 11.14 17.92 -0.23
N SER A 85 10.63 18.97 0.38
CA SER A 85 9.28 19.46 0.12
C SER A 85 9.25 20.78 -0.67
N LYS A 86 10.39 21.37 -0.98
CA LYS A 86 10.42 22.55 -1.84
C LYS A 86 10.17 22.14 -3.28
N PRO A 87 9.22 22.81 -3.98
CA PRO A 87 8.98 22.54 -5.38
C PRO A 87 10.28 22.66 -6.20
N GLY A 88 10.42 21.79 -7.18
CA GLY A 88 11.46 21.92 -8.19
C GLY A 88 11.07 22.94 -9.28
N ASP A 89 11.94 23.11 -10.24
CA ASP A 89 11.73 23.92 -11.46
C ASP A 89 11.75 23.03 -12.72
N GLY A 90 11.74 23.67 -13.89
CA GLY A 90 11.75 22.97 -15.18
C GLY A 90 13.02 22.15 -15.42
N ASP A 91 14.13 22.52 -14.82
CA ASP A 91 15.44 21.88 -15.02
C ASP A 91 15.73 20.78 -13.99
N THR A 92 14.93 20.69 -12.93
CA THR A 92 15.07 19.64 -11.89
C THR A 92 14.73 18.27 -12.47
N PRO A 93 15.60 17.25 -12.43
CA PRO A 93 15.30 15.90 -12.90
C PRO A 93 14.09 15.28 -12.18
N ASP A 94 13.26 14.50 -12.88
CA ASP A 94 12.01 13.96 -12.32
C ASP A 94 12.22 13.12 -11.06
N ASN A 95 13.30 12.35 -11.00
CA ASN A 95 13.64 11.52 -9.83
C ASN A 95 14.21 12.32 -8.64
N GLN A 96 14.46 13.61 -8.82
CA GLN A 96 14.88 14.54 -7.77
C GLN A 96 13.77 15.49 -7.35
N LEU A 97 12.64 15.51 -8.08
CA LEU A 97 11.49 16.28 -7.68
C LEU A 97 10.90 15.76 -6.36
N PRO A 98 10.42 16.67 -5.48
CA PRO A 98 9.74 16.25 -4.27
C PRO A 98 8.41 15.56 -4.61
N MET A 99 8.06 14.54 -3.81
CA MET A 99 6.74 13.89 -3.89
C MET A 99 5.66 14.86 -3.43
N ILE A 100 4.48 14.76 -4.04
CA ILE A 100 3.31 15.51 -3.59
C ILE A 100 2.84 14.96 -2.26
N ARG A 101 3.03 15.75 -1.19
CA ARG A 101 2.62 15.43 0.18
C ARG A 101 1.92 16.62 0.79
N LEU A 102 0.62 16.50 1.02
CA LEU A 102 -0.22 17.61 1.44
C LEU A 102 -0.83 17.35 2.83
N LYS A 103 -0.73 18.33 3.72
CA LYS A 103 -1.38 18.34 5.03
C LYS A 103 -2.76 18.99 4.90
N PRO A 104 -3.80 18.40 5.52
CA PRO A 104 -5.12 19.02 5.54
C PRO A 104 -5.13 20.32 6.37
N PRO A 105 -6.05 21.26 6.07
CA PRO A 105 -6.22 22.48 6.86
C PRO A 105 -6.69 22.17 8.28
N GLY A 106 -6.36 23.04 9.24
CA GLY A 106 -6.81 22.94 10.62
C GLY A 106 -6.06 21.91 11.48
N THR A 107 -4.97 21.32 11.00
CA THR A 107 -4.17 20.34 11.76
C THR A 107 -3.18 20.97 12.75
N THR A 108 -3.28 22.25 13.05
CA THR A 108 -2.54 22.91 14.13
C THR A 108 -2.97 22.30 15.47
N GLY A 109 -2.26 21.26 15.92
CA GLY A 109 -2.36 20.72 17.27
C GLY A 109 -2.85 19.27 17.45
N GLY A 110 -3.23 18.54 16.40
CA GLY A 110 -3.79 17.20 16.64
C GLY A 110 -3.48 16.12 15.59
N ALA A 111 -3.99 16.26 14.40
CA ALA A 111 -3.82 15.21 13.37
C ALA A 111 -2.56 15.45 12.53
N ASN A 112 -1.49 14.75 12.86
CA ASN A 112 -0.19 14.90 12.18
C ASN A 112 -0.06 13.91 11.02
N TRP A 113 -1.06 13.89 10.11
CA TRP A 113 -1.04 13.07 8.90
C TRP A 113 -0.99 13.93 7.63
N PHE A 114 -0.57 13.34 6.54
CA PHE A 114 -0.54 13.97 5.23
C PHE A 114 -1.01 12.98 4.16
N LEU A 115 -1.55 13.52 3.08
CA LEU A 115 -1.89 12.79 1.88
C LEU A 115 -0.65 12.70 0.99
N GLU A 116 -0.27 11.50 0.55
CA GLU A 116 0.78 11.27 -0.44
C GLU A 116 0.11 10.81 -1.75
N LEU A 117 0.42 11.49 -2.85
CA LEU A 117 -0.13 11.13 -4.15
C LEU A 117 0.83 10.20 -4.89
N LEU A 118 0.30 9.09 -5.37
CA LEU A 118 1.00 8.06 -6.12
C LEU A 118 0.33 7.85 -7.49
N GLY A 119 1.07 7.32 -8.44
CA GLY A 119 0.54 6.89 -9.73
C GLY A 119 0.44 5.38 -9.82
N ALA A 120 -0.56 4.86 -10.54
CA ALA A 120 -0.52 3.49 -10.99
C ALA A 120 0.71 3.27 -11.89
N PRO A 121 1.34 2.08 -11.87
CA PRO A 121 2.53 1.82 -12.67
C PRO A 121 2.24 1.88 -14.17
N ASP A 122 3.23 2.35 -14.92
CA ASP A 122 3.25 2.24 -16.37
C ASP A 122 3.78 0.84 -16.74
N GLU A 123 2.88 -0.04 -17.13
CA GLU A 123 3.20 -1.41 -17.53
C GLU A 123 4.16 -1.47 -18.73
N ALA A 124 4.16 -0.43 -19.58
CA ALA A 124 5.03 -0.34 -20.75
C ALA A 124 6.48 0.03 -20.39
N SER A 125 6.71 0.65 -19.24
CA SER A 125 8.04 1.12 -18.86
C SER A 125 9.03 0.00 -18.49
N GLY A 126 8.53 -1.12 -18.01
CA GLY A 126 9.35 -2.24 -17.50
C GLY A 126 10.20 -1.90 -16.27
N GLN A 127 10.06 -0.70 -15.71
CA GLN A 127 10.84 -0.23 -14.56
C GLN A 127 10.13 -0.55 -13.24
N ALA A 128 10.89 -1.01 -12.25
CA ALA A 128 10.36 -1.31 -10.92
C ALA A 128 9.81 -0.07 -10.20
N LYS A 129 10.37 1.10 -10.49
CA LYS A 129 9.96 2.39 -9.94
C LYS A 129 10.08 3.47 -11.00
N THR A 130 9.04 4.30 -11.13
CA THR A 130 9.01 5.43 -12.06
C THR A 130 8.60 6.71 -11.32
N PHE A 131 9.04 7.86 -11.87
CA PHE A 131 8.67 9.19 -11.41
C PHE A 131 8.07 9.96 -12.57
N HIS A 132 6.92 10.57 -12.34
CA HIS A 132 6.22 11.36 -13.35
C HIS A 132 6.05 12.77 -12.83
N ARG A 133 6.55 13.74 -13.60
CA ARG A 133 6.48 15.16 -13.28
C ARG A 133 5.03 15.63 -13.26
N VAL A 134 4.70 16.38 -12.23
CA VAL A 134 3.45 17.10 -12.07
C VAL A 134 3.78 18.59 -11.91
N GLN A 135 3.35 19.39 -12.87
CA GLN A 135 3.48 20.85 -12.80
C GLN A 135 2.28 21.44 -12.07
N THR A 136 2.55 22.35 -11.14
CA THR A 136 1.53 23.06 -10.36
C THR A 136 1.81 24.55 -10.35
N SER A 137 0.86 25.35 -9.86
CA SER A 137 1.01 26.81 -9.69
C SER A 137 2.14 27.22 -8.74
N VAL A 138 2.57 26.29 -7.87
CA VAL A 138 3.65 26.54 -6.88
C VAL A 138 4.99 25.92 -7.28
N GLY A 139 5.07 25.24 -8.44
CA GLY A 139 6.29 24.62 -8.98
C GLY A 139 6.11 23.18 -9.39
N HIS A 140 7.21 22.44 -9.53
CA HIS A 140 7.26 21.09 -10.05
C HIS A 140 7.40 20.08 -8.93
N PHE A 141 6.62 19.00 -9.01
CA PHE A 141 6.62 17.85 -8.11
C PHE A 141 6.68 16.55 -8.92
N ALA A 142 6.79 15.43 -8.24
CA ALA A 142 6.61 14.12 -8.84
C ALA A 142 5.52 13.30 -8.13
N ILE A 143 4.85 12.46 -8.89
CA ILE A 143 4.18 11.27 -8.37
C ILE A 143 5.07 10.07 -8.64
N CYS A 144 5.21 9.21 -7.64
CA CYS A 144 5.96 7.97 -7.76
C CYS A 144 5.03 6.81 -8.05
N SER A 145 5.52 5.86 -8.80
CA SER A 145 4.86 4.58 -9.03
C SER A 145 5.82 3.43 -8.74
N PHE A 146 5.29 2.34 -8.23
CA PHE A 146 6.01 1.09 -7.96
C PHE A 146 5.31 -0.05 -8.69
N ASN A 147 6.07 -0.98 -9.22
CA ASN A 147 5.55 -2.07 -10.06
C ASN A 147 4.39 -2.83 -9.41
N TYR A 148 4.52 -3.18 -8.11
CA TYR A 148 3.50 -3.96 -7.40
C TYR A 148 2.26 -3.17 -6.99
N LEU A 149 2.23 -1.84 -7.20
CA LEU A 149 0.99 -1.06 -7.08
C LEU A 149 -0.08 -1.48 -8.11
N ALA A 150 0.32 -2.14 -9.21
CA ALA A 150 -0.62 -2.75 -10.15
C ALA A 150 -1.60 -3.73 -9.48
N LEU A 151 -1.21 -4.36 -8.38
CA LEU A 151 -2.09 -5.25 -7.61
C LEU A 151 -3.24 -4.49 -6.94
N ALA A 152 -3.03 -3.23 -6.53
CA ALA A 152 -4.07 -2.41 -5.93
C ALA A 152 -5.22 -2.09 -6.93
N GLU A 153 -4.95 -2.14 -8.23
CA GLU A 153 -5.95 -1.96 -9.29
C GLU A 153 -6.80 -3.21 -9.53
N TRP A 154 -6.42 -4.36 -8.95
CA TRP A 154 -7.15 -5.60 -9.17
C TRP A 154 -8.40 -5.64 -8.27
N GLN A 155 -9.58 -5.48 -8.89
CA GLN A 155 -10.89 -5.51 -8.23
C GLN A 155 -10.95 -4.68 -6.93
N PRO A 156 -10.58 -3.39 -6.93
CA PRO A 156 -10.63 -2.56 -5.73
C PRO A 156 -12.07 -2.45 -5.22
N ILE A 157 -12.21 -2.18 -3.93
CA ILE A 157 -13.49 -2.13 -3.25
C ILE A 157 -14.03 -0.69 -3.27
N GLU A 158 -15.25 -0.51 -3.73
CA GLU A 158 -15.95 0.77 -3.66
C GLU A 158 -16.29 1.13 -2.23
N THR A 159 -16.12 2.40 -1.87
CA THR A 159 -16.53 2.92 -0.56
C THR A 159 -17.81 3.77 -0.69
N LYS A 160 -18.51 3.96 0.42
CA LYS A 160 -19.67 4.89 0.47
C LYS A 160 -19.29 6.35 0.18
N HIS A 161 -18.00 6.67 0.14
CA HIS A 161 -17.49 8.01 -0.11
C HIS A 161 -17.14 8.26 -1.60
N GLY A 162 -17.38 7.29 -2.49
CA GLY A 162 -17.13 7.41 -3.92
C GLY A 162 -15.66 7.27 -4.33
N VAL A 163 -14.76 6.99 -3.40
CA VAL A 163 -13.39 6.55 -3.67
C VAL A 163 -13.26 5.05 -3.46
N ARG A 164 -12.24 4.42 -4.03
CA ARG A 164 -11.99 2.99 -3.89
C ARG A 164 -10.88 2.74 -2.88
N ILE A 165 -10.84 1.53 -2.34
CA ILE A 165 -9.73 1.03 -1.54
C ILE A 165 -9.15 -0.24 -2.15
N ALA A 166 -7.85 -0.44 -2.01
CA ALA A 166 -7.23 -1.71 -2.38
C ALA A 166 -7.70 -2.82 -1.43
N ARG A 167 -7.85 -4.02 -1.97
CA ARG A 167 -8.19 -5.20 -1.18
C ARG A 167 -7.07 -5.55 -0.19
N PRO A 168 -7.37 -6.04 1.01
CA PRO A 168 -6.36 -6.45 1.99
C PRO A 168 -5.35 -7.45 1.44
N GLU A 169 -5.81 -8.47 0.72
CA GLU A 169 -4.97 -9.51 0.11
C GLU A 169 -4.05 -8.94 -0.98
N MET A 170 -4.49 -7.93 -1.72
CA MET A 170 -3.66 -7.27 -2.74
C MET A 170 -2.58 -6.40 -2.09
N MET A 171 -2.90 -5.69 -1.01
CA MET A 171 -1.92 -4.97 -0.21
C MET A 171 -0.91 -5.92 0.45
N ALA A 172 -1.36 -7.07 0.94
CA ALA A 172 -0.48 -8.10 1.48
C ALA A 172 0.46 -8.63 0.41
N LEU A 173 -0.05 -9.02 -0.77
CA LEU A 173 0.76 -9.53 -1.88
C LEU A 173 1.77 -8.49 -2.37
N ALA A 174 1.39 -7.23 -2.51
CA ALA A 174 2.31 -6.15 -2.90
C ALA A 174 3.48 -6.03 -1.91
N ASN A 175 3.21 -6.07 -0.60
CA ASN A 175 4.26 -6.03 0.44
C ASN A 175 5.16 -7.28 0.41
N LEU A 176 4.59 -8.48 0.19
CA LEU A 176 5.36 -9.74 0.03
C LEU A 176 6.35 -9.67 -1.12
N LEU A 177 5.97 -9.03 -2.21
CA LEU A 177 6.79 -8.92 -3.41
C LEU A 177 7.78 -7.76 -3.35
N HIS A 178 7.47 -6.71 -2.62
CA HIS A 178 8.30 -5.50 -2.51
C HIS A 178 9.40 -5.62 -1.43
N HIS A 179 9.16 -6.32 -0.33
CA HIS A 179 10.11 -6.36 0.79
C HIS A 179 11.55 -6.76 0.41
N PRO A 180 11.82 -7.64 -0.59
CA PRO A 180 13.20 -7.98 -0.96
C PRO A 180 13.96 -6.79 -1.58
N GLU A 181 13.25 -5.86 -2.23
CA GLU A 181 13.83 -4.68 -2.87
C GLU A 181 14.34 -3.65 -1.85
N ILE A 182 13.80 -3.70 -0.62
CA ILE A 182 14.12 -2.79 0.48
C ILE A 182 14.70 -3.50 1.71
N ALA A 183 15.23 -4.72 1.52
CA ALA A 183 15.67 -5.58 2.63
C ALA A 183 16.74 -4.93 3.54
N SER A 184 17.62 -4.10 2.98
CA SER A 184 18.67 -3.37 3.68
C SER A 184 18.26 -1.99 4.17
N ASP A 185 17.09 -1.48 3.77
CA ASP A 185 16.67 -0.12 4.10
C ASP A 185 16.20 -0.02 5.55
N LEU A 186 16.53 1.09 6.20
CA LEU A 186 16.04 1.44 7.52
C LEU A 186 14.90 2.46 7.46
N ILE A 187 14.07 2.49 8.49
CA ILE A 187 12.97 3.44 8.61
C ILE A 187 13.52 4.78 9.13
N GLY A 188 13.70 5.74 8.24
CA GLY A 188 14.19 7.07 8.60
C GLY A 188 15.53 7.00 9.34
N SER A 189 15.62 7.62 10.52
CA SER A 189 16.81 7.61 11.39
C SER A 189 16.79 6.51 12.46
N THR A 190 15.89 5.51 12.33
CA THR A 190 15.78 4.39 13.28
C THR A 190 16.67 3.22 12.87
N THR A 191 16.76 2.21 13.72
CA THR A 191 17.41 0.92 13.42
C THR A 191 16.42 -0.11 12.87
N GLU A 192 15.14 0.25 12.74
CA GLU A 192 14.07 -0.65 12.30
C GLU A 192 14.14 -0.88 10.78
N LYS A 193 14.06 -2.13 10.35
CA LYS A 193 14.10 -2.51 8.93
C LYS A 193 12.79 -2.19 8.22
N ARG A 194 12.87 -1.59 7.04
CA ARG A 194 11.68 -1.35 6.20
C ARG A 194 11.01 -2.65 5.77
N SER A 195 11.80 -3.68 5.49
CA SER A 195 11.28 -5.02 5.17
C SER A 195 10.43 -5.61 6.30
N ASN A 196 10.85 -5.43 7.58
CA ASN A 196 10.06 -5.87 8.74
C ASN A 196 8.73 -5.10 8.88
N LYS A 197 8.70 -3.82 8.47
CA LYS A 197 7.45 -3.06 8.36
C LYS A 197 6.51 -3.66 7.32
N ASP A 198 7.00 -4.01 6.13
CA ASP A 198 6.20 -4.56 5.05
C ASP A 198 5.68 -5.96 5.40
N LEU A 199 6.55 -6.86 5.87
CA LEU A 199 6.17 -8.20 6.31
C LEU A 199 5.25 -8.17 7.53
N GLY A 200 5.48 -7.25 8.46
CA GLY A 200 4.59 -7.00 9.59
C GLY A 200 3.18 -6.61 9.13
N ARG A 201 3.07 -5.72 8.14
CA ARG A 201 1.76 -5.35 7.55
C ARG A 201 1.03 -6.56 6.97
N VAL A 202 1.73 -7.46 6.29
CA VAL A 202 1.13 -8.72 5.78
C VAL A 202 0.49 -9.51 6.92
N LEU A 203 1.24 -9.74 8.00
CA LEU A 203 0.72 -10.50 9.15
C LEU A 203 -0.37 -9.74 9.91
N ALA A 204 -0.30 -8.41 9.98
CA ALA A 204 -1.37 -7.60 10.56
C ALA A 204 -2.67 -7.70 9.76
N LEU A 205 -2.61 -7.65 8.43
CA LEU A 205 -3.77 -7.84 7.56
C LEU A 205 -4.35 -9.25 7.69
N ALA A 206 -3.50 -10.27 7.69
CA ALA A 206 -3.93 -11.66 7.87
C ALA A 206 -4.57 -11.89 9.25
N TRP A 207 -4.01 -11.29 10.31
CA TRP A 207 -4.59 -11.37 11.66
C TRP A 207 -5.98 -10.72 11.70
N LEU A 208 -6.14 -9.53 11.12
CA LEU A 208 -7.42 -8.83 11.04
C LEU A 208 -8.47 -9.61 10.25
N ALA A 209 -8.09 -10.23 9.14
CA ALA A 209 -8.96 -11.09 8.36
C ALA A 209 -9.40 -12.32 9.16
N ALA A 210 -8.46 -13.00 9.84
CA ALA A 210 -8.75 -14.15 10.68
C ALA A 210 -9.68 -13.81 11.87
N GLU A 211 -9.49 -12.64 12.49
CA GLU A 211 -10.35 -12.14 13.57
C GLU A 211 -11.76 -11.81 13.06
N GLN A 212 -11.86 -11.25 11.86
CA GLN A 212 -13.14 -10.98 11.22
C GLN A 212 -13.86 -12.27 10.85
N ASP A 213 -13.14 -13.25 10.32
CA ASP A 213 -13.66 -14.58 10.03
C ASP A 213 -14.22 -15.26 11.28
N GLY A 214 -13.46 -15.23 12.38
CA GLY A 214 -13.90 -15.80 13.66
C GLY A 214 -15.17 -15.13 14.21
N ARG A 215 -15.31 -13.81 14.04
CA ARG A 215 -16.50 -13.07 14.48
C ARG A 215 -17.72 -13.28 13.60
N ASN A 216 -17.54 -13.40 12.30
CA ASN A 216 -18.60 -13.46 11.32
C ASN A 216 -18.96 -14.90 10.89
N GLY A 217 -18.17 -15.89 11.29
CA GLY A 217 -18.31 -17.27 10.83
C GLY A 217 -17.98 -17.43 9.34
N THR A 218 -17.05 -16.62 8.82
CA THR A 218 -16.60 -16.66 7.43
C THR A 218 -15.22 -17.30 7.30
N ALA A 219 -14.76 -17.51 6.09
CA ALA A 219 -13.43 -18.05 5.76
C ALA A 219 -12.76 -17.18 4.67
N GLU A 220 -12.80 -15.87 4.86
CA GLU A 220 -12.29 -14.91 3.89
C GLU A 220 -10.79 -15.08 3.64
N LEU A 221 -10.01 -15.34 4.71
CA LEU A 221 -8.57 -15.58 4.61
C LEU A 221 -8.24 -16.77 3.70
N ASP A 222 -9.06 -17.82 3.70
CA ASP A 222 -8.84 -19.00 2.86
C ASP A 222 -9.03 -18.71 1.36
N THR A 223 -9.71 -17.61 1.02
CA THR A 223 -9.91 -17.18 -0.37
C THR A 223 -8.72 -16.40 -0.93
N TRP A 224 -7.81 -15.92 -0.07
CA TRP A 224 -6.71 -15.04 -0.46
C TRP A 224 -5.76 -15.69 -1.46
N SER A 225 -5.42 -16.98 -1.29
CA SER A 225 -4.52 -17.71 -2.20
C SER A 225 -5.05 -17.72 -3.65
N VAL A 226 -6.37 -17.90 -3.81
CA VAL A 226 -7.02 -17.91 -5.13
C VAL A 226 -7.01 -16.51 -5.74
N ARG A 227 -7.42 -15.50 -4.97
CA ARG A 227 -7.45 -14.11 -5.45
C ARG A 227 -6.05 -13.57 -5.77
N MET A 228 -5.04 -13.92 -4.98
CA MET A 228 -3.64 -13.58 -5.25
C MET A 228 -3.15 -14.25 -6.54
N ALA A 229 -3.48 -15.51 -6.76
CA ALA A 229 -3.16 -16.23 -7.97
C ALA A 229 -3.77 -15.56 -9.21
N ASP A 230 -5.06 -15.25 -9.16
CA ASP A 230 -5.81 -14.61 -10.26
C ASP A 230 -5.24 -13.21 -10.56
N ALA A 231 -4.92 -12.43 -9.50
CA ALA A 231 -4.32 -11.11 -9.65
C ALA A 231 -2.92 -11.16 -10.29
N LEU A 232 -2.08 -12.13 -9.88
CA LEU A 232 -0.76 -12.32 -10.48
C LEU A 232 -0.85 -12.69 -11.97
N GLN A 233 -1.74 -13.60 -12.32
CA GLN A 233 -1.95 -13.98 -13.72
C GLN A 233 -2.50 -12.83 -14.57
N ALA A 234 -3.38 -12.01 -14.00
CA ALA A 234 -3.98 -10.88 -14.69
C ALA A 234 -3.00 -9.70 -14.86
N ARG A 235 -2.20 -9.38 -13.83
CA ARG A 235 -1.35 -8.17 -13.81
C ARG A 235 0.10 -8.43 -14.20
N PHE A 236 0.59 -9.65 -14.02
CA PHE A 236 1.96 -10.04 -14.29
C PHE A 236 2.06 -11.37 -15.07
N PRO A 237 1.36 -11.51 -16.21
CA PRO A 237 1.26 -12.80 -16.90
C PRO A 237 2.62 -13.39 -17.24
N GLY A 238 3.62 -12.54 -17.57
CA GLY A 238 4.99 -13.00 -17.92
C GLY A 238 5.82 -13.47 -16.73
N SER A 239 5.46 -13.17 -15.49
CA SER A 239 6.23 -13.49 -14.29
C SER A 239 5.39 -14.05 -13.15
N ALA A 240 4.11 -14.30 -13.37
CA ALA A 240 3.16 -14.74 -12.34
C ALA A 240 3.66 -15.94 -11.54
N LYS A 241 4.16 -17.00 -12.23
CA LYS A 241 4.70 -18.19 -11.59
C LYS A 241 5.86 -17.88 -10.65
N GLN A 242 6.84 -17.11 -11.13
CA GLN A 242 8.00 -16.73 -10.33
C GLN A 242 7.61 -15.88 -9.13
N LEU A 243 6.69 -14.93 -9.33
CA LEU A 243 6.20 -14.06 -8.26
C LEU A 243 5.46 -14.86 -7.19
N ALA A 244 4.59 -15.78 -7.57
CA ALA A 244 3.87 -16.64 -6.65
C ALA A 244 4.84 -17.53 -5.83
N LEU A 245 5.80 -18.19 -6.48
CA LEU A 245 6.76 -19.08 -5.81
C LEU A 245 7.70 -18.33 -4.83
N ARG A 246 7.96 -17.05 -5.04
CA ARG A 246 8.79 -16.24 -4.13
C ARG A 246 8.02 -15.54 -3.03
N ALA A 247 6.69 -15.45 -3.13
CA ALA A 247 5.86 -14.65 -2.21
C ALA A 247 6.03 -15.05 -0.73
N GLY A 248 6.27 -16.35 -0.46
CA GLY A 248 6.43 -16.87 0.90
C GLY A 248 7.80 -16.66 1.53
N PHE A 249 8.84 -16.32 0.77
CA PHE A 249 10.22 -16.30 1.28
C PHE A 249 10.41 -15.37 2.48
N GLY A 250 9.89 -14.14 2.40
CA GLY A 250 10.02 -13.16 3.46
C GLY A 250 9.32 -13.58 4.75
N ILE A 251 8.12 -14.14 4.65
CA ILE A 251 7.37 -14.58 5.83
C ILE A 251 8.06 -15.77 6.50
N ARG A 252 8.58 -16.73 5.74
CA ARG A 252 9.37 -17.85 6.30
C ARG A 252 10.58 -17.33 7.06
N ALA A 253 11.38 -16.45 6.45
CA ALA A 253 12.53 -15.84 7.10
C ALA A 253 12.15 -15.04 8.35
N LEU A 254 11.06 -14.28 8.32
CA LEU A 254 10.55 -13.56 9.49
C LEU A 254 10.14 -14.50 10.61
N MET A 255 9.50 -15.64 10.28
CA MET A 255 9.07 -16.62 11.27
C MET A 255 10.25 -17.35 11.92
N ASP A 256 11.36 -17.52 11.22
CA ASP A 256 12.59 -18.11 11.73
C ASP A 256 13.40 -17.14 12.60
N SER A 257 13.25 -15.83 12.43
CA SER A 257 13.95 -14.79 13.20
C SER A 257 13.07 -14.21 14.32
N GLY A 258 13.34 -14.57 15.55
CA GLY A 258 12.60 -14.03 16.73
C GLY A 258 12.72 -12.51 16.85
N GLY A 259 13.91 -11.95 16.60
CA GLY A 259 14.15 -10.50 16.68
C GLY A 259 13.41 -9.73 15.59
N ASP A 260 13.46 -10.18 14.34
CA ASP A 260 12.75 -9.54 13.23
C ASP A 260 11.23 -9.61 13.41
N ARG A 261 10.72 -10.74 13.92
CA ARG A 261 9.31 -10.90 14.24
C ARG A 261 8.83 -9.96 15.35
N ASP A 262 9.63 -9.79 16.41
CA ASP A 262 9.33 -8.86 17.49
C ASP A 262 9.34 -7.40 16.99
N GLU A 263 10.29 -7.04 16.14
CA GLU A 263 10.35 -5.72 15.51
C GLU A 263 9.12 -5.49 14.62
N ALA A 264 8.76 -6.44 13.75
CA ALA A 264 7.60 -6.36 12.89
C ALA A 264 6.30 -6.18 13.71
N LEU A 265 6.11 -6.95 14.78
CA LEU A 265 4.98 -6.82 15.70
C LEU A 265 4.96 -5.44 16.37
N SER A 266 6.10 -4.98 16.87
CA SER A 266 6.22 -3.66 17.51
C SER A 266 5.80 -2.53 16.57
N ILE A 267 6.23 -2.58 15.31
CA ILE A 267 5.83 -1.61 14.29
C ILE A 267 4.30 -1.65 14.08
N CYS A 268 3.72 -2.85 13.96
CA CYS A 268 2.28 -3.01 13.74
C CYS A 268 1.44 -2.53 14.93
N ASN A 269 1.85 -2.84 16.17
CA ASN A 269 1.17 -2.40 17.39
C ASN A 269 1.28 -0.89 17.63
N ARG A 270 2.24 -0.21 17.00
CA ARG A 270 2.29 1.27 16.98
C ARG A 270 1.49 1.89 15.85
N GLY A 271 1.05 1.11 14.86
CA GLY A 271 0.40 1.54 13.64
C GLY A 271 -1.02 1.00 13.46
N LEU A 272 -1.17 0.04 12.54
CA LEU A 272 -2.46 -0.53 12.15
C LEU A 272 -3.16 -1.28 13.31
N LEU A 273 -2.41 -1.96 14.16
CA LEU A 273 -2.94 -2.74 15.29
C LEU A 273 -2.94 -1.96 16.62
N ALA A 274 -2.71 -0.65 16.61
CA ALA A 274 -2.48 0.15 17.82
C ALA A 274 -3.63 0.12 18.85
N SER A 275 -4.87 -0.19 18.42
CA SER A 275 -6.03 -0.31 19.30
C SER A 275 -6.35 -1.76 19.72
N LEU A 276 -5.48 -2.73 19.39
CA LEU A 276 -5.77 -4.17 19.50
C LEU A 276 -4.79 -4.92 20.40
N GLU A 277 -3.59 -4.38 20.62
CA GLU A 277 -2.54 -4.95 21.49
C GLU A 277 -2.27 -6.44 21.23
N VAL A 278 -1.97 -6.77 19.97
CA VAL A 278 -1.75 -8.17 19.54
C VAL A 278 -0.51 -8.74 20.22
N SER A 279 -0.65 -9.93 20.82
CA SER A 279 0.46 -10.60 21.50
C SER A 279 1.46 -11.25 20.53
N ARG A 280 2.66 -11.57 21.02
CA ARG A 280 3.69 -12.30 20.28
C ARG A 280 3.22 -13.66 19.81
N GLU A 281 2.50 -14.37 20.67
CA GLU A 281 1.97 -15.71 20.40
C GLU A 281 0.91 -15.66 19.31
N ALA A 282 -0.03 -14.70 19.39
CA ALA A 282 -1.06 -14.49 18.40
C ALA A 282 -0.46 -14.11 17.03
N PHE A 283 0.53 -13.22 17.02
CA PHE A 283 1.22 -12.81 15.79
C PHE A 283 2.00 -13.97 15.15
N ALA A 284 2.70 -14.77 15.96
CA ALA A 284 3.40 -15.96 15.48
C ALA A 284 2.43 -17.06 14.98
N ALA A 285 1.30 -17.25 15.66
CA ALA A 285 0.25 -18.18 15.20
C ALA A 285 -0.33 -17.74 13.86
N THR A 286 -0.57 -16.43 13.69
CA THR A 286 -1.02 -15.86 12.42
C THR A 286 -0.02 -16.12 11.30
N GLY A 287 1.29 -15.95 11.54
CA GLY A 287 2.31 -16.23 10.54
C GLY A 287 2.28 -17.67 10.04
N ARG A 288 2.20 -18.63 10.97
CA ARG A 288 2.05 -20.07 10.62
C ARG A 288 0.76 -20.34 9.84
N ARG A 289 -0.36 -19.79 10.31
CA ARG A 289 -1.65 -19.94 9.64
C ARG A 289 -1.61 -19.35 8.21
N PHE A 290 -1.04 -18.17 8.06
CA PHE A 290 -0.90 -17.49 6.77
C PHE A 290 -0.05 -18.31 5.79
N LEU A 291 1.06 -18.92 6.24
CA LEU A 291 1.86 -19.82 5.43
C LEU A 291 1.02 -21.01 4.93
N GLN A 292 0.30 -21.68 5.85
CA GLN A 292 -0.47 -22.89 5.51
C GLN A 292 -1.72 -22.62 4.67
N GLN A 293 -2.45 -21.56 4.95
CA GLN A 293 -3.75 -21.30 4.30
C GLN A 293 -3.65 -20.42 3.07
N VAL A 294 -2.61 -19.59 2.95
CA VAL A 294 -2.48 -18.64 1.85
C VAL A 294 -1.27 -18.93 0.97
N ILE A 295 -0.08 -19.01 1.56
CA ILE A 295 1.17 -19.11 0.79
C ILE A 295 1.35 -20.48 0.16
N GLU A 296 1.25 -21.55 0.94
CA GLU A 296 1.44 -22.92 0.41
C GLU A 296 0.43 -23.24 -0.69
N PRO A 297 -0.88 -22.94 -0.57
CA PRO A 297 -1.82 -23.12 -1.68
C PRO A 297 -1.55 -22.24 -2.90
N LEU A 298 -1.03 -21.01 -2.71
CA LEU A 298 -0.62 -20.14 -3.82
C LEU A 298 0.56 -20.74 -4.58
N GLU A 299 1.59 -21.22 -3.87
CA GLU A 299 2.78 -21.84 -4.43
C GLU A 299 2.42 -23.16 -5.15
N GLU A 300 1.59 -24.00 -4.53
CA GLU A 300 1.10 -25.25 -5.12
C GLU A 300 0.36 -24.99 -6.44
N LYS A 301 -0.54 -24.00 -6.45
CA LYS A 301 -1.24 -23.60 -7.66
C LYS A 301 -0.26 -23.13 -8.75
N ALA A 302 0.76 -22.35 -8.37
CA ALA A 302 1.76 -21.81 -9.27
C ALA A 302 2.65 -22.87 -9.89
N MET A 303 2.91 -23.99 -9.21
CA MET A 303 3.67 -25.12 -9.77
C MET A 303 3.02 -25.66 -11.05
N GLY A 304 1.69 -25.64 -11.13
CA GLY A 304 0.92 -26.05 -12.30
C GLY A 304 0.89 -25.03 -13.45
N TRP A 305 1.41 -23.82 -13.26
CA TRP A 305 1.40 -22.82 -14.33
C TRP A 305 2.52 -23.06 -15.35
N PRO A 306 2.25 -22.76 -16.64
CA PRO A 306 3.27 -22.89 -17.67
C PRO A 306 4.45 -21.96 -17.38
N GLU A 307 5.66 -22.39 -17.68
CA GLU A 307 6.80 -21.49 -17.83
C GLU A 307 6.63 -20.75 -19.15
N LEU A 308 6.42 -19.45 -19.10
CA LEU A 308 6.46 -18.64 -20.30
C LEU A 308 7.93 -18.61 -20.77
N ALA A 309 8.16 -19.10 -22.00
CA ALA A 309 9.46 -18.99 -22.62
C ALA A 309 9.88 -17.51 -22.62
N VAL A 310 11.02 -17.22 -22.01
CA VAL A 310 11.68 -15.91 -22.18
C VAL A 310 11.83 -15.70 -23.67
N PRO A 311 11.32 -14.60 -24.25
CA PRO A 311 11.55 -14.32 -25.67
C PRO A 311 13.07 -14.37 -25.87
N SER A 312 13.55 -15.29 -26.70
CA SER A 312 14.96 -15.31 -27.07
C SER A 312 15.29 -13.94 -27.63
N GLU A 313 16.25 -13.24 -27.03
CA GLU A 313 16.80 -12.01 -27.60
C GLU A 313 16.99 -12.24 -29.08
N ARG A 314 16.33 -11.43 -29.93
CA ARG A 314 16.62 -11.45 -31.35
C ARG A 314 18.08 -11.02 -31.49
N PRO A 315 18.92 -11.83 -32.12
CA PRO A 315 20.27 -11.37 -32.44
C PRO A 315 20.14 -10.12 -33.33
N ALA A 316 20.92 -9.11 -32.97
CA ALA A 316 21.01 -7.81 -33.63
C ALA A 316 21.46 -7.92 -35.09
#